data_e07a5f845a80d6463afbd3c43c1a295f
#
_entry.id   e07a5f845a80d6463afbd3c43c1a295f
#
_cell.length_a   1.000
_cell.length_b   1.000
_cell.length_c   1.000
_cell.angle_alpha   90.00
_cell.angle_beta   90.00
_cell.angle_gamma   90.00
#
_symmetry.space_group_name_H-M   'P 1'
#
loop_
_entity.id
_entity.type
_entity.pdbx_description
1 polymer ?
#
loop_
_entity_poly.entity_id
_entity_poly.type
_entity_poly.pdbx_seq_one_letter_code
_entity_poly.pdbx_strand_id
1 'polypeptide(L)' 'MSWRTVIISTQSKLDYKMGYMVVRGKETHRIFLDEIAILLIENPMVSLTGCLVTALI' A
#
# COMPACT_ATOMS: atom_id res chain seq x y z
N MET A 1 -11.81 2.07 -16.28
CA MET A 1 -11.22 1.96 -14.96
C MET A 1 -10.09 0.94 -14.97
N SER A 2 -8.91 1.31 -14.56
CA SER A 2 -7.81 0.36 -14.52
C SER A 2 -7.65 -0.19 -13.10
N TRP A 3 -7.51 -1.50 -13.01
CA TRP A 3 -7.29 -2.21 -11.76
C TRP A 3 -5.83 -2.63 -11.71
N ARG A 4 -5.20 -2.41 -10.58
CA ARG A 4 -3.77 -2.66 -10.44
C ARG A 4 -3.51 -3.76 -9.43
N THR A 5 -2.49 -4.56 -9.73
CA THR A 5 -1.88 -5.46 -8.76
C THR A 5 -0.66 -4.74 -8.21
N VAL A 6 -0.63 -4.55 -6.91
CA VAL A 6 0.48 -3.88 -6.23
C VAL A 6 1.26 -4.91 -5.45
N ILE A 7 2.56 -5.00 -5.72
CA ILE A 7 3.45 -5.96 -5.06
C ILE A 7 4.48 -5.20 -4.25
N ILE A 8 4.53 -5.46 -2.96
CA ILE A 8 5.50 -4.87 -2.05
C ILE A 8 6.56 -5.93 -1.74
N SER A 9 7.71 -5.83 -2.39
CA SER A 9 8.78 -6.81 -2.26
C SER A 9 9.97 -6.31 -1.46
N THR A 10 10.01 -5.04 -1.11
CA THR A 10 11.09 -4.45 -0.33
C THR A 10 10.58 -3.99 1.03
N GLN A 11 11.51 -3.77 1.97
CA GLN A 11 11.16 -3.22 3.27
C GLN A 11 10.54 -1.84 3.09
N SER A 12 9.29 -1.67 3.54
CA SER A 12 8.54 -0.44 3.37
C SER A 12 7.57 -0.24 4.50
N LYS A 13 7.20 1.01 4.72
CA LYS A 13 6.11 1.36 5.64
C LYS A 13 4.92 1.78 4.80
N LEU A 14 3.78 1.14 5.02
CA LEU A 14 2.54 1.46 4.32
C LEU A 14 1.65 2.29 5.23
N ASP A 15 1.15 3.38 4.69
CA ASP A 15 0.30 4.30 5.43
C ASP A 15 -0.92 4.64 4.58
N TYR A 16 -1.92 5.27 5.21
CA TYR A 16 -3.13 5.70 4.53
C TYR A 16 -3.30 7.19 4.73
N LYS A 17 -3.54 7.90 3.63
CA LYS A 17 -3.78 9.34 3.71
C LYS A 17 -4.70 9.77 2.58
N MET A 18 -5.86 10.31 2.93
CA MET A 18 -6.80 10.94 1.99
C MET A 18 -7.16 10.06 0.78
N GLY A 19 -7.40 8.76 1.04
CA GLY A 19 -7.77 7.81 0.00
C GLY A 19 -6.60 7.19 -0.73
N TYR A 20 -5.36 7.52 -0.35
CA TYR A 20 -4.16 6.97 -0.96
C TYR A 20 -3.43 6.05 0.01
N MET A 21 -2.88 4.98 -0.54
CA MET A 21 -1.89 4.18 0.16
C MET A 21 -0.52 4.79 -0.10
N VAL A 22 0.19 5.19 0.96
CA VAL A 22 1.51 5.78 0.85
C VAL A 22 2.54 4.71 1.17
N VAL A 23 3.38 4.39 0.19
CA VAL A 23 4.45 3.41 0.34
C VAL A 23 5.74 4.17 0.58
N ARG A 24 6.31 4.01 1.78
CA ARG A 24 7.55 4.69 2.16
C ARG A 24 8.67 3.68 2.27
N GLY A 25 9.60 3.74 1.35
CA GLY A 25 10.82 2.93 1.33
C GLY A 25 11.97 3.82 0.93
N LYS A 26 12.77 3.37 -0.04
CA LYS A 26 13.82 4.21 -0.61
C LYS A 26 13.22 5.43 -1.31
N GLU A 27 12.05 5.23 -1.92
CA GLU A 27 11.27 6.28 -2.56
C GLU A 27 9.88 6.27 -1.98
N THR A 28 9.18 7.38 -2.04
CA THR A 28 7.81 7.48 -1.59
C THR A 28 6.88 7.39 -2.80
N HIS A 29 5.95 6.45 -2.75
CA HIS A 29 4.93 6.28 -3.78
C HIS A 29 3.55 6.43 -3.18
N ARG A 30 2.63 6.99 -3.94
CA ARG A 30 1.23 7.12 -3.54
C ARG A 30 0.36 6.41 -4.56
N ILE A 31 -0.52 5.54 -4.09
CA ILE A 31 -1.39 4.75 -4.94
C ILE A 31 -2.81 4.92 -4.45
N PHE A 32 -3.72 5.31 -5.34
CA PHE A 32 -5.12 5.50 -4.99
C PHE A 32 -5.75 4.14 -4.68
N LEU A 33 -6.36 4.02 -3.50
CA LEU A 33 -6.90 2.72 -3.05
C LEU A 33 -7.95 2.15 -4.00
N ASP A 34 -8.75 3.00 -4.61
CA ASP A 34 -9.79 2.55 -5.55
C ASP A 34 -9.21 1.89 -6.80
N GLU A 35 -7.93 2.09 -7.07
CA GLU A 35 -7.25 1.48 -8.22
C GLU A 35 -6.59 0.15 -7.89
N ILE A 36 -6.58 -0.24 -6.61
CA ILE A 36 -5.91 -1.47 -6.19
C ILE A 36 -6.89 -2.63 -6.24
N ALA A 37 -6.63 -3.60 -7.11
CA ALA A 37 -7.39 -4.85 -7.16
C ALA A 37 -6.80 -5.87 -6.19
N ILE A 38 -5.47 -6.00 -6.19
CA ILE A 38 -4.75 -6.97 -5.37
C ILE A 38 -3.54 -6.29 -4.76
N LEU A 39 -3.36 -6.48 -3.46
CA LEU A 39 -2.16 -6.02 -2.75
C LEU A 39 -1.42 -7.26 -2.23
N LEU A 40 -0.23 -7.50 -2.75
CA LEU A 40 0.63 -8.60 -2.33
C LEU A 40 1.82 -8.05 -1.55
N ILE A 41 2.01 -8.54 -0.34
CA ILE A 41 3.15 -8.16 0.49
C ILE A 41 4.06 -9.37 0.62
N GLU A 42 5.21 -9.32 -0.03
CA GLU A 42 6.15 -10.42 -0.07
C GLU A 42 7.26 -10.31 0.98
N ASN A 43 7.47 -9.11 1.52
CA ASN A 43 8.54 -8.88 2.49
C ASN A 43 7.95 -8.83 3.90
N PRO A 44 8.41 -9.67 4.83
CA PRO A 44 7.88 -9.68 6.20
C PRO A 44 8.23 -8.42 7.00
N MET A 45 9.14 -7.60 6.51
CA MET A 45 9.54 -6.35 7.17
C MET A 45 8.66 -5.16 6.79
N VAL A 46 7.60 -5.39 6.02
CA VAL A 46 6.66 -4.33 5.67
C VAL A 46 5.77 -4.02 6.86
N SER A 47 5.63 -2.73 7.19
CA SER A 47 4.77 -2.27 8.27
C SER A 47 3.48 -1.67 7.72
N LEU A 48 2.36 -1.97 8.36
CA LEU A 48 1.05 -1.44 7.99
C LEU A 48 0.50 -0.62 9.15
N THR A 49 -0.07 0.55 8.85
CA THR A 49 -0.77 1.32 9.87
C THR A 49 -2.19 0.77 10.04
N GLY A 50 -2.74 0.96 11.24
CA GLY A 50 -4.11 0.52 11.52
C GLY A 50 -5.14 1.22 10.62
N CYS A 51 -4.92 2.50 10.32
CA CYS A 51 -5.80 3.25 9.43
C CYS A 51 -5.84 2.65 8.03
N LEU A 52 -4.69 2.22 7.53
CA LEU A 52 -4.61 1.60 6.21
C LEU A 52 -5.33 0.26 6.19
N VAL A 53 -5.15 -0.56 7.23
CA VAL A 53 -5.80 -1.87 7.32
C VAL A 53 -7.32 -1.69 7.32
N THR A 54 -7.82 -0.72 8.09
CA THR A 54 -9.25 -0.43 8.13
C THR A 54 -9.77 0.03 6.77
N ALA A 55 -9.00 0.83 6.04
CA ALA A 55 -9.40 1.32 4.73
C ALA A 55 -9.42 0.23 3.66
N LEU A 56 -8.59 -0.82 3.82
CA LEU A 56 -8.52 -1.93 2.87
C LEU A 56 -9.61 -2.98 3.08
N ILE A 57 -10.20 -3.03 4.26
CA ILE A 57 -11.29 -3.94 4.58
C ILE A 57 -12.62 -3.32 4.09
#